data_d3408f049572df7d6f41ed45abb3c3ed
#
_entry.id   d3408f049572df7d6f41ed45abb3c3ed
#
_cell.length_a   1.000
_cell.length_b   1.000
_cell.length_c   1.000
_cell.angle_alpha   90.00
_cell.angle_beta   90.00
_cell.angle_gamma   90.00
#
_symmetry.space_group_name_H-M   'P 1'
#
loop_
_entity.id
_entity.type
_entity.pdbx_description
1 polymer ?
#
loop_
_entity_poly.entity_id
_entity_poly.type
_entity_poly.pdbx_seq_one_letter_code
_entity_poly.pdbx_strand_id
1 'polypeptide(L)'
;ANLLKAIIFYQAYRNESAKVEKFTKSIIELCKDLSIDSNDCQQFITIIQDESTIMNDKYYCVRELAKRKAEQDLENGQRDSAIDASLTGDEYVSAWVEKYIADIDDWVDRRAPLHIDEIYRLLLNNDLAKWEECFKDIPLDNPAQLAWSIFKQNSDNARPQFITGLGQRMQLFQMRDLRRILRNKDIDLASIGDHPSKKKTALFCVMSDKSAAMKPITSLLFNFLFKDISDAADTYGPKTRNTVNMILDEFVNIGMIPNFEVLIS
;
A
#
# COMPACT_ATOMS: atom_id res chain seq x y z
N ALA A 1 21.96 -1.40 0.39
CA ALA A 1 20.78 -1.72 -0.40
C ALA A 1 20.05 -2.97 0.13
N ASN A 2 20.74 -4.11 0.30
CA ASN A 2 20.09 -5.38 0.65
C ASN A 2 19.41 -5.40 2.02
N LEU A 3 19.99 -4.77 3.06
CA LEU A 3 19.34 -4.65 4.36
C LEU A 3 18.01 -3.90 4.24
N LEU A 4 17.96 -2.77 3.54
CA LEU A 4 16.73 -2.01 3.35
C LEU A 4 15.69 -2.81 2.57
N LYS A 5 16.10 -3.52 1.51
CA LYS A 5 15.21 -4.44 0.77
C LYS A 5 14.64 -5.52 1.68
N ALA A 6 15.50 -6.15 2.51
CA ALA A 6 15.06 -7.18 3.45
C ALA A 6 13.98 -6.64 4.42
N ILE A 7 14.20 -5.45 4.99
CA ILE A 7 13.26 -4.83 5.94
C ILE A 7 11.94 -4.45 5.24
N ILE A 8 12.01 -3.89 4.03
CA ILE A 8 10.81 -3.55 3.25
C ILE A 8 10.00 -4.81 2.93
N PHE A 9 10.65 -5.85 2.41
CA PHE A 9 9.97 -7.09 2.08
C PHE A 9 9.46 -7.83 3.31
N TYR A 10 10.19 -7.78 4.43
CA TYR A 10 9.72 -8.30 5.71
C TYR A 10 8.42 -7.62 6.14
N GLN A 11 8.37 -6.28 6.05
CA GLN A 11 7.16 -5.56 6.43
C GLN A 11 6.02 -5.81 5.46
N ALA A 12 6.30 -5.96 4.16
CA ALA A 12 5.30 -6.36 3.16
C ALA A 12 4.75 -7.76 3.48
N TYR A 13 5.61 -8.72 3.77
CA TYR A 13 5.20 -10.07 4.18
C TYR A 13 4.31 -10.06 5.44
N ARG A 14 4.66 -9.27 6.45
CA ARG A 14 3.82 -9.10 7.64
C ARG A 14 2.45 -8.48 7.31
N ASN A 15 2.43 -7.50 6.43
CA ASN A 15 1.19 -6.85 5.99
C ASN A 15 0.29 -7.85 5.25
N GLU A 16 0.84 -8.62 4.31
CA GLU A 16 0.11 -9.68 3.60
C GLU A 16 -0.41 -10.76 4.54
N SER A 17 0.43 -11.23 5.47
CA SER A 17 0.02 -12.21 6.48
C SER A 17 -1.13 -11.68 7.36
N ALA A 18 -1.08 -10.41 7.75
CA ALA A 18 -2.16 -9.77 8.50
C ALA A 18 -3.44 -9.64 7.67
N LYS A 19 -3.34 -9.38 6.35
CA LYS A 19 -4.49 -9.40 5.44
C LYS A 19 -5.13 -10.77 5.35
N VAL A 20 -4.34 -11.81 5.13
CA VAL A 20 -4.83 -13.20 5.08
C VAL A 20 -5.53 -13.58 6.40
N GLU A 21 -4.96 -13.25 7.55
CA GLU A 21 -5.58 -13.48 8.86
C GLU A 21 -6.94 -12.76 8.95
N LYS A 22 -6.99 -11.47 8.58
CA LYS A 22 -8.22 -10.68 8.68
C LYS A 22 -9.27 -11.14 7.68
N PHE A 23 -8.89 -11.45 6.44
CA PHE A 23 -9.79 -11.98 5.42
C PHE A 23 -10.40 -13.31 5.85
N THR A 24 -9.59 -14.24 6.38
CA THR A 24 -10.08 -15.52 6.89
C THR A 24 -11.15 -15.31 7.96
N LYS A 25 -10.90 -14.42 8.94
CA LYS A 25 -11.88 -14.10 9.98
C LYS A 25 -13.15 -13.48 9.39
N SER A 26 -13.00 -12.52 8.49
CA SER A 26 -14.12 -11.85 7.82
C SER A 26 -14.97 -12.82 7.02
N ILE A 27 -14.37 -13.77 6.30
CA ILE A 27 -15.10 -14.81 5.56
C ILE A 27 -15.89 -15.70 6.51
N ILE A 28 -15.30 -16.15 7.61
CA ILE A 28 -16.00 -16.98 8.61
C ILE A 28 -17.22 -16.24 9.17
N GLU A 29 -17.08 -14.96 9.51
CA GLU A 29 -18.17 -14.11 9.99
C GLU A 29 -19.27 -13.94 8.94
N LEU A 30 -18.91 -13.57 7.70
CA LEU A 30 -19.86 -13.39 6.59
C LEU A 30 -20.58 -14.70 6.23
N CYS A 31 -19.87 -15.83 6.16
CA CYS A 31 -20.48 -17.13 5.89
C CYS A 31 -21.50 -17.51 6.96
N LYS A 32 -21.21 -17.21 8.24
CA LYS A 32 -22.15 -17.44 9.33
C LYS A 32 -23.40 -16.57 9.20
N ASP A 33 -23.21 -15.27 8.93
CA ASP A 33 -24.31 -14.31 8.80
C ASP A 33 -25.22 -14.64 7.60
N LEU A 34 -24.63 -15.10 6.49
CA LEU A 34 -25.34 -15.52 5.28
C LEU A 34 -25.87 -16.95 5.33
N SER A 35 -25.65 -17.69 6.41
CA SER A 35 -26.02 -19.11 6.57
C SER A 35 -25.46 -19.99 5.43
N ILE A 36 -24.25 -19.69 4.96
CA ILE A 36 -23.53 -20.48 3.95
C ILE A 36 -23.09 -21.80 4.59
N ASP A 37 -23.19 -22.90 3.86
CA ASP A 37 -22.79 -24.20 4.39
C ASP A 37 -21.26 -24.29 4.62
N SER A 38 -20.86 -25.24 5.47
CA SER A 38 -19.46 -25.36 5.88
C SER A 38 -18.50 -25.71 4.74
N ASN A 39 -18.95 -26.42 3.70
CA ASN A 39 -18.10 -26.82 2.59
C ASN A 39 -17.81 -25.62 1.68
N ASP A 40 -18.83 -24.83 1.37
CA ASP A 40 -18.70 -23.62 0.56
C ASP A 40 -17.84 -22.56 1.31
N CYS A 41 -18.07 -22.39 2.61
CA CYS A 41 -17.23 -21.53 3.43
C CYS A 41 -15.75 -21.97 3.40
N GLN A 42 -15.50 -23.28 3.48
CA GLN A 42 -14.14 -23.82 3.43
C GLN A 42 -13.46 -23.58 2.08
N GLN A 43 -14.20 -23.56 0.96
CA GLN A 43 -13.65 -23.22 -0.35
C GLN A 43 -13.12 -21.77 -0.37
N PHE A 44 -13.88 -20.81 0.14
CA PHE A 44 -13.42 -19.41 0.26
C PHE A 44 -12.17 -19.30 1.14
N ILE A 45 -12.15 -19.98 2.28
CA ILE A 45 -11.00 -19.99 3.19
C ILE A 45 -9.77 -20.56 2.48
N THR A 46 -9.92 -21.63 1.72
CA THR A 46 -8.83 -22.25 0.98
C THR A 46 -8.23 -21.28 -0.04
N ILE A 47 -9.04 -20.55 -0.79
CA ILE A 47 -8.57 -19.51 -1.73
C ILE A 47 -7.77 -18.42 -1.00
N ILE A 48 -8.25 -17.95 0.16
CA ILE A 48 -7.57 -16.91 0.94
C ILE A 48 -6.23 -17.39 1.50
N GLN A 49 -6.15 -18.64 1.92
CA GLN A 49 -4.95 -19.20 2.53
C GLN A 49 -3.94 -19.72 1.51
N ASP A 50 -4.36 -19.93 0.26
CA ASP A 50 -3.46 -20.37 -0.80
C ASP A 50 -2.44 -19.28 -1.13
N GLU A 51 -1.16 -19.57 -0.93
CA GLU A 51 -0.04 -18.67 -1.21
C GLU A 51 0.09 -18.34 -2.70
N SER A 52 -0.34 -19.24 -3.59
CA SER A 52 -0.33 -19.03 -5.05
C SER A 52 -1.40 -18.06 -5.53
N THR A 53 -2.46 -17.84 -4.75
CA THR A 53 -3.54 -16.92 -5.08
C THR A 53 -3.10 -15.47 -4.89
N ILE A 54 -3.20 -14.67 -5.94
CA ILE A 54 -2.85 -13.25 -5.89
C ILE A 54 -3.78 -12.45 -4.96
N MET A 55 -3.27 -11.39 -4.36
CA MET A 55 -4.00 -10.61 -3.35
C MET A 55 -5.32 -10.03 -3.90
N ASN A 56 -5.37 -9.64 -5.18
CA ASN A 56 -6.59 -9.12 -5.80
C ASN A 56 -7.74 -10.15 -5.81
N ASP A 57 -7.44 -11.43 -6.06
CA ASP A 57 -8.44 -12.49 -6.03
C ASP A 57 -8.94 -12.76 -4.61
N LYS A 58 -8.05 -12.62 -3.61
CA LYS A 58 -8.42 -12.69 -2.19
C LYS A 58 -9.38 -11.55 -1.81
N TYR A 59 -9.10 -10.32 -2.24
CA TYR A 59 -10.02 -9.19 -2.07
C TYR A 59 -11.36 -9.43 -2.78
N TYR A 60 -11.33 -10.00 -3.99
CA TYR A 60 -12.55 -10.30 -4.73
C TYR A 60 -13.47 -11.26 -3.95
N CYS A 61 -12.93 -12.33 -3.38
CA CYS A 61 -13.71 -13.27 -2.55
C CYS A 61 -14.39 -12.58 -1.37
N VAL A 62 -13.67 -11.72 -0.66
CA VAL A 62 -14.24 -10.98 0.49
C VAL A 62 -15.31 -10.00 0.02
N ARG A 63 -15.06 -9.26 -1.07
CA ARG A 63 -16.01 -8.31 -1.67
C ARG A 63 -17.31 -8.97 -2.12
N GLU A 64 -17.23 -10.15 -2.73
CA GLU A 64 -18.39 -10.89 -3.19
C GLU A 64 -19.30 -11.29 -2.01
N LEU A 65 -18.72 -11.82 -0.93
CA LEU A 65 -19.49 -12.17 0.26
C LEU A 65 -20.04 -10.94 0.98
N ALA A 66 -19.25 -9.86 1.08
CA ALA A 66 -19.68 -8.60 1.65
C ALA A 66 -20.85 -7.99 0.86
N LYS A 67 -20.83 -8.10 -0.47
CA LYS A 67 -21.93 -7.68 -1.35
C LYS A 67 -23.21 -8.44 -1.05
N ARG A 68 -23.16 -9.77 -1.00
CA ARG A 68 -24.32 -10.62 -0.67
C ARG A 68 -24.91 -10.26 0.70
N LYS A 69 -24.04 -9.97 1.68
CA LYS A 69 -24.49 -9.56 3.00
C LYS A 69 -25.21 -8.21 2.98
N ALA A 70 -24.66 -7.23 2.26
CA ALA A 70 -25.27 -5.91 2.14
C ALA A 70 -26.63 -5.97 1.41
N GLU A 71 -26.76 -6.82 0.37
CA GLU A 71 -28.01 -7.07 -0.36
C GLU A 71 -29.05 -7.69 0.59
N GLN A 72 -28.68 -8.72 1.32
CA GLN A 72 -29.57 -9.39 2.28
C GLN A 72 -30.05 -8.45 3.40
N ASP A 73 -29.15 -7.63 3.95
CA ASP A 73 -29.50 -6.66 4.98
C ASP A 73 -30.45 -5.60 4.46
N LEU A 74 -30.24 -5.14 3.23
CA LEU A 74 -31.12 -4.18 2.58
C LEU A 74 -32.52 -4.75 2.35
N GLU A 75 -32.63 -5.99 1.89
CA GLU A 75 -33.91 -6.71 1.72
C GLU A 75 -34.64 -6.88 3.06
N ASN A 76 -33.91 -7.12 4.13
CA ASN A 76 -34.46 -7.23 5.49
C ASN A 76 -34.77 -5.85 6.13
N GLY A 77 -34.59 -4.74 5.42
CA GLY A 77 -34.82 -3.39 5.92
C GLY A 77 -33.77 -2.93 6.92
N GLN A 78 -32.65 -3.63 7.02
CA GLN A 78 -31.51 -3.28 7.88
C GLN A 78 -30.55 -2.37 7.11
N ARG A 79 -30.18 -1.24 7.71
CA ARG A 79 -29.22 -0.32 7.13
C ARG A 79 -28.15 0.06 8.15
N ASP A 80 -26.92 0.18 7.66
CA ASP A 80 -25.82 0.71 8.46
C ASP A 80 -25.99 2.24 8.58
N SER A 81 -26.08 2.73 9.82
CA SER A 81 -26.24 4.14 10.13
C SER A 81 -25.05 5.03 9.74
N ALA A 82 -23.91 4.41 9.46
CA ALA A 82 -22.70 5.14 9.01
C ALA A 82 -22.64 5.37 7.50
N ILE A 83 -23.64 4.87 6.75
CA ILE A 83 -23.77 5.06 5.31
C ILE A 83 -24.87 6.09 5.05
N ASP A 84 -24.64 6.93 4.03
CA ASP A 84 -25.60 7.98 3.66
C ASP A 84 -27.00 7.38 3.43
N ALA A 85 -27.98 7.85 4.18
CA ALA A 85 -29.35 7.37 4.15
C ALA A 85 -30.04 7.68 2.80
N SER A 86 -29.53 8.61 1.99
CA SER A 86 -30.06 8.96 0.68
C SER A 86 -29.73 7.92 -0.41
N LEU A 87 -28.69 7.12 -0.21
CA LEU A 87 -28.28 6.08 -1.16
C LEU A 87 -29.32 4.95 -1.20
N THR A 88 -29.59 4.42 -2.39
CA THR A 88 -30.59 3.36 -2.61
C THR A 88 -30.01 2.22 -3.46
N GLY A 89 -30.57 1.02 -3.31
CA GLY A 89 -30.22 -0.14 -4.14
C GLY A 89 -28.72 -0.39 -4.25
N ASP A 90 -28.23 -0.47 -5.47
CA ASP A 90 -26.82 -0.78 -5.78
C ASP A 90 -25.83 0.27 -5.25
N GLU A 91 -26.24 1.53 -5.12
CA GLU A 91 -25.38 2.59 -4.57
C GLU A 91 -25.11 2.34 -3.08
N TYR A 92 -26.13 1.98 -2.32
CA TYR A 92 -26.00 1.61 -0.91
C TYR A 92 -25.11 0.37 -0.74
N VAL A 93 -25.37 -0.68 -1.53
CA VAL A 93 -24.57 -1.93 -1.49
C VAL A 93 -23.10 -1.63 -1.79
N SER A 94 -22.81 -0.84 -2.82
CA SER A 94 -21.45 -0.45 -3.17
C SER A 94 -20.77 0.33 -2.04
N ALA A 95 -21.44 1.30 -1.44
CA ALA A 95 -20.92 2.09 -0.33
C ALA A 95 -20.65 1.22 0.92
N TRP A 96 -21.52 0.24 1.19
CA TRP A 96 -21.35 -0.70 2.29
C TRP A 96 -20.13 -1.59 2.09
N VAL A 97 -19.94 -2.14 0.88
CA VAL A 97 -18.78 -2.97 0.54
C VAL A 97 -17.48 -2.19 0.66
N GLU A 98 -17.43 -0.96 0.13
CA GLU A 98 -16.23 -0.12 0.24
C GLU A 98 -15.89 0.22 1.70
N LYS A 99 -16.89 0.53 2.51
CA LYS A 99 -16.70 0.74 3.95
C LYS A 99 -16.16 -0.52 4.63
N TYR A 100 -16.73 -1.69 4.33
CA TYR A 100 -16.31 -2.95 4.92
C TYR A 100 -14.85 -3.29 4.59
N ILE A 101 -14.44 -3.07 3.34
CA ILE A 101 -13.05 -3.25 2.91
C ILE A 101 -12.13 -2.22 3.58
N ALA A 102 -12.54 -0.97 3.68
CA ALA A 102 -11.77 0.07 4.36
C ALA A 102 -11.52 -0.26 5.85
N ASP A 103 -12.51 -0.82 6.54
CA ASP A 103 -12.38 -1.28 7.92
C ASP A 103 -11.36 -2.44 8.06
N ILE A 104 -11.30 -3.33 7.07
CA ILE A 104 -10.28 -4.39 7.01
C ILE A 104 -8.89 -3.78 6.82
N ASP A 105 -8.73 -2.89 5.84
CA ASP A 105 -7.45 -2.24 5.54
C ASP A 105 -6.96 -1.42 6.74
N ASP A 106 -7.84 -0.70 7.41
CA ASP A 106 -7.54 0.02 8.66
C ASP A 106 -7.06 -0.90 9.78
N TRP A 107 -7.68 -2.07 9.93
CA TRP A 107 -7.25 -3.06 10.91
C TRP A 107 -5.84 -3.58 10.60
N VAL A 108 -5.55 -3.87 9.32
CA VAL A 108 -4.24 -4.32 8.85
C VAL A 108 -3.19 -3.22 9.04
N ASP A 109 -3.50 -1.98 8.68
CA ASP A 109 -2.59 -0.84 8.82
C ASP A 109 -2.24 -0.55 10.29
N ARG A 110 -3.14 -0.80 11.23
CA ARG A 110 -2.83 -0.70 12.66
C ARG A 110 -1.91 -1.82 13.16
N ARG A 111 -2.00 -3.02 12.58
CA ARG A 111 -1.25 -4.21 13.04
C ARG A 111 0.10 -4.38 12.33
N ALA A 112 0.14 -4.12 11.06
CA ALA A 112 1.33 -4.25 10.21
C ALA A 112 1.43 -3.09 9.20
N PRO A 113 1.61 -1.84 9.66
CA PRO A 113 1.61 -0.67 8.79
C PRO A 113 2.75 -0.74 7.77
N LEU A 114 2.42 -0.52 6.48
CA LEU A 114 3.39 -0.48 5.39
C LEU A 114 3.78 0.99 5.08
N HIS A 115 4.35 1.67 6.06
CA HIS A 115 4.81 3.05 5.94
C HIS A 115 6.32 3.15 6.12
N ILE A 116 6.96 4.09 5.42
CA ILE A 116 8.41 4.27 5.46
C ILE A 116 8.94 4.64 6.86
N ASP A 117 8.18 5.36 7.65
CA ASP A 117 8.55 5.69 9.03
C ASP A 117 8.47 4.47 9.96
N GLU A 118 7.60 3.49 9.67
CA GLU A 118 7.60 2.22 10.37
C GLU A 118 8.83 1.39 10.04
N ILE A 119 9.21 1.33 8.77
CA ILE A 119 10.45 0.69 8.31
C ILE A 119 11.65 1.32 9.03
N TYR A 120 11.68 2.63 9.15
CA TYR A 120 12.74 3.33 9.91
C TYR A 120 12.72 2.99 11.40
N ARG A 121 11.53 2.94 12.02
CA ARG A 121 11.37 2.56 13.42
C ARG A 121 11.82 1.12 13.69
N LEU A 122 11.48 0.20 12.80
CA LEU A 122 11.94 -1.19 12.86
C LEU A 122 13.47 -1.28 12.76
N LEU A 123 14.07 -0.49 11.86
CA LEU A 123 15.53 -0.43 11.71
C LEU A 123 16.22 0.02 13.00
N LEU A 124 15.66 1.00 13.71
CA LEU A 124 16.26 1.56 14.93
C LEU A 124 16.03 0.68 16.17
N ASN A 125 14.89 0.00 16.24
CA ASN A 125 14.48 -0.74 17.44
C ASN A 125 15.01 -2.18 17.46
N ASN A 126 15.47 -2.68 16.33
CA ASN A 126 15.95 -4.06 16.24
C ASN A 126 17.48 -4.10 16.07
N ASP A 127 18.14 -4.82 16.97
CA ASP A 127 19.50 -5.26 16.79
C ASP A 127 19.59 -6.47 15.83
N LEU A 128 20.80 -6.92 15.55
CA LEU A 128 21.00 -8.07 14.64
C LEU A 128 20.33 -9.34 15.13
N ALA A 129 20.33 -9.61 16.44
CA ALA A 129 19.72 -10.81 17.01
C ALA A 129 18.21 -10.83 16.83
N LYS A 130 17.54 -9.69 17.08
CA LYS A 130 16.10 -9.54 16.83
C LYS A 130 15.76 -9.67 15.34
N TRP A 131 16.60 -9.13 14.45
CA TRP A 131 16.40 -9.34 13.03
C TRP A 131 16.54 -10.80 12.62
N GLU A 132 17.51 -11.53 13.18
CA GLU A 132 17.66 -12.97 12.94
C GLU A 132 16.41 -13.75 13.38
N GLU A 133 15.84 -13.41 14.51
CA GLU A 133 14.58 -13.98 14.98
C GLU A 133 13.41 -13.64 14.03
N CYS A 134 13.28 -12.38 13.60
CA CYS A 134 12.24 -11.97 12.67
C CYS A 134 12.26 -12.72 11.33
N PHE A 135 13.45 -13.04 10.83
CA PHE A 135 13.59 -13.74 9.54
C PHE A 135 13.60 -15.27 9.65
N LYS A 136 13.60 -15.83 10.87
CA LYS A 136 13.73 -17.26 11.09
C LYS A 136 12.59 -18.08 10.47
N ASP A 137 11.36 -17.56 10.61
CA ASP A 137 10.14 -18.27 10.21
C ASP A 137 9.64 -17.87 8.81
N ILE A 138 10.42 -17.06 8.08
CA ILE A 138 10.06 -16.67 6.71
C ILE A 138 10.56 -17.74 5.73
N PRO A 139 9.74 -18.17 4.76
CA PRO A 139 10.15 -19.15 3.73
C PRO A 139 11.42 -18.72 2.99
N LEU A 140 12.27 -19.67 2.62
CA LEU A 140 13.59 -19.40 2.00
C LEU A 140 13.48 -18.76 0.61
N ASP A 141 12.42 -19.01 -0.11
CA ASP A 141 12.10 -18.44 -1.42
C ASP A 141 11.49 -17.04 -1.35
N ASN A 142 11.09 -16.60 -0.15
CA ASN A 142 10.52 -15.26 0.03
C ASN A 142 11.58 -14.17 -0.25
N PRO A 143 11.23 -13.10 -1.02
CA PRO A 143 12.15 -12.00 -1.31
C PRO A 143 12.80 -11.36 -0.09
N ALA A 144 12.09 -11.33 1.05
CA ALA A 144 12.61 -10.82 2.32
C ALA A 144 13.79 -11.66 2.81
N GLN A 145 13.62 -13.01 2.82
CA GLN A 145 14.63 -13.96 3.28
C GLN A 145 15.85 -13.99 2.33
N LEU A 146 15.60 -13.89 1.02
CA LEU A 146 16.67 -13.78 0.03
C LEU A 146 17.54 -12.53 0.25
N ALA A 147 16.91 -11.37 0.41
CA ALA A 147 17.62 -10.11 0.65
C ALA A 147 18.37 -10.12 2.00
N TRP A 148 17.78 -10.72 3.04
CA TRP A 148 18.40 -10.92 4.34
C TRP A 148 19.62 -11.82 4.26
N SER A 149 19.53 -12.94 3.55
CA SER A 149 20.64 -13.88 3.35
C SER A 149 21.84 -13.23 2.66
N ILE A 150 21.59 -12.37 1.66
CA ILE A 150 22.67 -11.61 1.01
C ILE A 150 23.29 -10.60 2.00
N PHE A 151 22.48 -9.94 2.83
CA PHE A 151 23.02 -9.04 3.86
C PHE A 151 23.86 -9.78 4.88
N LYS A 152 23.46 -10.99 5.30
CA LYS A 152 24.21 -11.85 6.26
C LYS A 152 25.58 -12.30 5.75
N GLN A 153 25.82 -12.30 4.45
CA GLN A 153 27.14 -12.63 3.87
C GLN A 153 28.22 -11.58 4.20
N ASN A 154 27.84 -10.40 4.65
CA ASN A 154 28.81 -9.42 5.11
C ASN A 154 29.43 -9.84 6.45
N SER A 155 30.66 -9.40 6.71
CA SER A 155 31.35 -9.68 7.97
C SER A 155 30.60 -9.12 9.18
N ASP A 156 30.78 -9.75 10.35
CA ASP A 156 30.13 -9.34 11.60
C ASP A 156 30.45 -7.89 11.99
N ASN A 157 31.65 -7.43 11.68
CA ASN A 157 32.06 -6.03 11.93
C ASN A 157 31.42 -5.03 10.97
N ALA A 158 31.06 -5.44 9.76
CA ALA A 158 30.47 -4.55 8.75
C ALA A 158 28.95 -4.38 8.93
N ARG A 159 28.24 -5.40 9.41
CA ARG A 159 26.77 -5.36 9.56
C ARG A 159 26.26 -4.22 10.44
N PRO A 160 26.82 -3.96 11.65
CA PRO A 160 26.41 -2.82 12.47
C PRO A 160 26.65 -1.47 11.80
N GLN A 161 27.72 -1.35 11.01
CA GLN A 161 28.03 -0.11 10.28
C GLN A 161 26.99 0.16 9.17
N PHE A 162 26.51 -0.89 8.50
CA PHE A 162 25.44 -0.73 7.52
C PHE A 162 24.11 -0.31 8.16
N ILE A 163 23.77 -0.85 9.33
CA ILE A 163 22.56 -0.47 10.09
C ILE A 163 22.66 1.02 10.47
N THR A 164 23.78 1.43 11.07
CA THR A 164 24.01 2.82 11.45
C THR A 164 23.97 3.76 10.24
N GLY A 165 24.68 3.42 9.17
CA GLY A 165 24.71 4.23 7.95
C GLY A 165 23.35 4.35 7.28
N LEU A 166 22.53 3.28 7.30
CA LEU A 166 21.16 3.32 6.80
C LEU A 166 20.27 4.17 7.69
N GLY A 167 20.38 4.05 9.02
CA GLY A 167 19.65 4.86 9.99
C GLY A 167 19.92 6.34 9.81
N GLN A 168 21.17 6.74 9.60
CA GLN A 168 21.53 8.13 9.34
C GLN A 168 20.89 8.67 8.04
N ARG A 169 20.90 7.89 6.96
CA ARG A 169 20.28 8.28 5.68
C ARG A 169 18.77 8.39 5.76
N MET A 170 18.14 7.58 6.61
CA MET A 170 16.69 7.58 6.81
C MET A 170 16.22 8.56 7.89
N GLN A 171 17.12 9.30 8.54
CA GLN A 171 16.79 10.25 9.63
C GLN A 171 15.76 11.30 9.19
N LEU A 172 15.72 11.66 7.93
CA LEU A 172 14.73 12.53 7.32
C LEU A 172 13.29 12.11 7.68
N PHE A 173 13.01 10.79 7.76
CA PHE A 173 11.68 10.25 8.07
C PHE A 173 11.27 10.41 9.55
N GLN A 174 12.12 10.96 10.40
CA GLN A 174 11.75 11.38 11.76
C GLN A 174 10.96 12.70 11.79
N MET A 175 11.07 13.51 10.74
CA MET A 175 10.38 14.81 10.68
C MET A 175 8.86 14.60 10.74
N ARG A 176 8.21 15.27 11.71
CA ARG A 176 6.77 15.12 11.96
C ARG A 176 5.92 15.44 10.72
N ASP A 177 6.25 16.52 10.04
CA ASP A 177 5.50 16.97 8.86
C ASP A 177 5.64 15.99 7.70
N LEU A 178 6.84 15.45 7.50
CA LEU A 178 7.08 14.45 6.47
C LEU A 178 6.30 13.16 6.76
N ARG A 179 6.32 12.68 8.01
CA ARG A 179 5.52 11.51 8.39
C ARG A 179 4.04 11.71 8.13
N ARG A 180 3.51 12.91 8.42
CA ARG A 180 2.11 13.24 8.16
C ARG A 180 1.79 13.17 6.66
N ILE A 181 2.65 13.75 5.81
CA ILE A 181 2.48 13.72 4.35
C ILE A 181 2.51 12.27 3.82
N LEU A 182 3.47 11.47 4.27
CA LEU A 182 3.66 10.11 3.74
C LEU A 182 2.63 9.09 4.23
N ARG A 183 1.93 9.37 5.34
CA ARG A 183 0.87 8.51 5.86
C ARG A 183 -0.49 8.78 5.25
N ASN A 184 -0.71 10.00 4.76
CA ASN A 184 -1.96 10.38 4.15
C ASN A 184 -2.02 9.87 2.71
N LYS A 185 -3.13 9.24 2.36
CA LYS A 185 -3.45 8.81 0.99
C LYS A 185 -4.38 9.82 0.31
N ASP A 186 -4.12 11.12 0.51
CA ASP A 186 -5.03 12.18 0.05
C ASP A 186 -4.96 12.42 -1.45
N ILE A 187 -3.90 11.94 -2.12
CA ILE A 187 -3.67 12.16 -3.54
C ILE A 187 -3.51 10.82 -4.23
N ASP A 188 -4.41 10.51 -5.15
CA ASP A 188 -4.28 9.42 -6.10
C ASP A 188 -3.59 9.94 -7.37
N LEU A 189 -2.27 9.71 -7.47
CA LEU A 189 -1.46 10.17 -8.59
C LEU A 189 -1.84 9.47 -9.91
N ALA A 190 -2.23 8.19 -9.85
CA ALA A 190 -2.63 7.42 -11.02
C ALA A 190 -3.89 8.02 -11.67
N SER A 191 -4.81 8.56 -10.89
CA SER A 191 -6.04 9.16 -11.39
C SER A 191 -5.82 10.45 -12.22
N ILE A 192 -4.67 11.09 -12.13
CA ILE A 192 -4.39 12.35 -12.85
C ILE A 192 -4.41 12.11 -14.37
N GLY A 193 -3.79 11.02 -14.84
CA GLY A 193 -3.77 10.64 -16.26
C GLY A 193 -4.94 9.78 -16.71
N ASP A 194 -5.60 9.07 -15.79
CA ASP A 194 -6.57 8.01 -16.11
C ASP A 194 -7.84 8.03 -15.24
N HIS A 195 -8.41 9.18 -14.94
CA HIS A 195 -9.65 9.22 -14.18
C HIS A 195 -10.84 8.69 -15.00
N PRO A 196 -11.55 7.61 -14.56
CA PRO A 196 -12.64 6.99 -15.34
C PRO A 196 -13.80 7.95 -15.65
N SER A 197 -14.11 8.85 -14.74
CA SER A 197 -15.20 9.83 -14.88
C SER A 197 -14.81 11.07 -15.69
N LYS A 198 -13.63 11.11 -16.33
CA LYS A 198 -13.09 12.27 -17.04
C LYS A 198 -13.07 13.57 -16.19
N LYS A 199 -13.00 13.44 -14.87
CA LYS A 199 -12.83 14.59 -13.99
C LYS A 199 -11.53 15.29 -14.31
N LYS A 200 -11.57 16.61 -14.41
CA LYS A 200 -10.37 17.43 -14.53
C LYS A 200 -9.77 17.64 -13.15
N THR A 201 -8.49 17.27 -13.00
CA THR A 201 -7.75 17.43 -11.75
C THR A 201 -6.66 18.48 -11.92
N ALA A 202 -6.49 19.37 -10.97
CA ALA A 202 -5.36 20.28 -10.90
C ALA A 202 -4.56 20.00 -9.62
N LEU A 203 -3.30 19.60 -9.78
CA LEU A 203 -2.37 19.39 -8.67
C LEU A 203 -1.44 20.60 -8.54
N PHE A 204 -1.51 21.28 -7.40
CA PHE A 204 -0.62 22.38 -7.05
C PHE A 204 0.42 21.88 -6.05
N CYS A 205 1.69 21.81 -6.48
CA CYS A 205 2.81 21.44 -5.62
C CYS A 205 3.58 22.69 -5.21
N VAL A 206 3.40 23.12 -3.97
CA VAL A 206 4.11 24.28 -3.42
C VAL A 206 5.32 23.80 -2.62
N MET A 207 6.50 24.21 -3.02
CA MET A 207 7.76 23.86 -2.37
C MET A 207 8.32 25.02 -1.59
N SER A 208 8.93 24.73 -0.42
CA SER A 208 9.63 25.74 0.35
C SER A 208 11.10 25.82 -0.06
N ASP A 209 11.56 26.96 -0.49
CA ASP A 209 12.96 27.22 -0.81
C ASP A 209 13.88 27.08 0.40
N LYS A 210 13.33 27.20 1.61
CA LYS A 210 14.07 27.15 2.87
C LYS A 210 14.42 25.73 3.32
N SER A 211 13.82 24.70 2.74
CA SER A 211 13.96 23.31 3.20
C SER A 211 14.63 22.41 2.18
N ALA A 212 15.95 22.44 2.12
CA ALA A 212 16.73 21.51 1.31
C ALA A 212 16.44 20.02 1.64
N ALA A 213 16.00 19.74 2.87
CA ALA A 213 15.64 18.40 3.32
C ALA A 213 14.41 17.83 2.60
N MET A 214 13.53 18.69 2.04
CA MET A 214 12.33 18.25 1.33
C MET A 214 12.58 17.94 -0.16
N LYS A 215 13.68 18.37 -0.74
CA LYS A 215 14.02 18.14 -2.15
C LYS A 215 13.95 16.66 -2.56
N PRO A 216 14.49 15.68 -1.79
CA PRO A 216 14.36 14.28 -2.16
C PRO A 216 12.90 13.79 -2.22
N ILE A 217 12.04 14.32 -1.36
CA ILE A 217 10.62 13.95 -1.32
C ILE A 217 9.88 14.50 -2.52
N THR A 218 10.16 15.75 -2.88
CA THR A 218 9.58 16.35 -4.09
C THR A 218 10.04 15.62 -5.35
N SER A 219 11.33 15.28 -5.43
CA SER A 219 11.87 14.46 -6.50
C SER A 219 11.16 13.09 -6.60
N LEU A 220 10.92 12.42 -5.48
CA LEU A 220 10.17 11.16 -5.44
C LEU A 220 8.71 11.34 -5.89
N LEU A 221 8.03 12.39 -5.43
CA LEU A 221 6.65 12.70 -5.85
C LEU A 221 6.55 12.81 -7.38
N PHE A 222 7.43 13.60 -7.99
CA PHE A 222 7.42 13.75 -9.43
C PHE A 222 7.83 12.47 -10.16
N ASN A 223 8.78 11.70 -9.62
CA ASN A 223 9.15 10.42 -10.21
C ASN A 223 7.96 9.43 -10.22
N PHE A 224 7.21 9.33 -9.12
CA PHE A 224 6.01 8.50 -9.07
C PHE A 224 4.90 9.06 -9.98
N LEU A 225 4.68 10.36 -9.99
CA LEU A 225 3.69 10.98 -10.87
C LEU A 225 3.95 10.65 -12.34
N PHE A 226 5.19 10.84 -12.82
CA PHE A 226 5.55 10.50 -14.19
C PHE A 226 5.39 9.02 -14.48
N LYS A 227 5.84 8.16 -13.54
CA LYS A 227 5.70 6.72 -13.67
C LYS A 227 4.23 6.30 -13.78
N ASP A 228 3.38 6.77 -12.87
CA ASP A 228 1.96 6.42 -12.86
C ASP A 228 1.23 6.89 -14.13
N ILE A 229 1.60 8.06 -14.66
CA ILE A 229 1.08 8.57 -15.95
C ILE A 229 1.54 7.67 -17.10
N SER A 230 2.81 7.25 -17.12
CA SER A 230 3.35 6.35 -18.14
C SER A 230 2.68 4.96 -18.07
N ASP A 231 2.57 4.39 -16.88
CA ASP A 231 1.93 3.10 -16.68
C ASP A 231 0.44 3.12 -17.10
N ALA A 232 -0.26 4.24 -16.87
CA ALA A 232 -1.63 4.45 -17.34
C ALA A 232 -1.69 4.50 -18.89
N ALA A 233 -0.74 5.16 -19.54
CA ALA A 233 -0.64 5.18 -21.00
C ALA A 233 -0.39 3.78 -21.58
N ASP A 234 0.47 3.00 -20.97
CA ASP A 234 0.77 1.63 -21.41
C ASP A 234 -0.46 0.70 -21.28
N THR A 235 -1.28 0.91 -20.26
CA THR A 235 -2.48 0.10 -20.03
C THR A 235 -3.58 0.34 -21.06
N TYR A 236 -3.77 1.58 -21.52
CA TYR A 236 -4.88 1.98 -22.38
C TYR A 236 -4.51 2.33 -23.81
N GLY A 237 -3.25 2.18 -24.19
CA GLY A 237 -2.68 2.52 -25.48
C GLY A 237 -1.69 3.71 -25.37
N PRO A 238 -1.14 4.20 -26.48
CA PRO A 238 -0.03 5.17 -26.47
C PRO A 238 -0.40 6.57 -25.97
N LYS A 239 -1.56 6.74 -25.36
CA LYS A 239 -2.04 8.02 -24.83
C LYS A 239 -2.84 7.79 -23.55
N THR A 240 -2.62 8.64 -22.56
CA THR A 240 -3.49 8.73 -21.39
C THR A 240 -4.91 9.16 -21.79
N ARG A 241 -5.93 8.75 -21.01
CA ARG A 241 -7.33 9.18 -21.24
C ARG A 241 -7.52 10.68 -21.12
N ASN A 242 -6.74 11.31 -20.26
CA ASN A 242 -6.76 12.75 -20.04
C ASN A 242 -5.43 13.35 -20.48
N THR A 243 -5.47 14.49 -21.20
CA THR A 243 -4.25 15.25 -21.48
C THR A 243 -3.71 15.83 -20.18
N VAL A 244 -2.46 15.52 -19.86
CA VAL A 244 -1.76 16.05 -18.69
C VAL A 244 -0.86 17.19 -19.11
N ASN A 245 -1.11 18.39 -18.61
CA ASN A 245 -0.26 19.55 -18.81
C ASN A 245 0.55 19.81 -17.56
N MET A 246 1.87 19.83 -17.66
CA MET A 246 2.77 20.10 -16.55
C MET A 246 3.39 21.49 -16.72
N ILE A 247 3.19 22.33 -15.71
CA ILE A 247 3.81 23.66 -15.63
C ILE A 247 4.82 23.57 -14.47
N LEU A 248 6.10 23.51 -14.83
CA LEU A 248 7.21 23.31 -13.89
C LEU A 248 7.95 24.62 -13.72
N ASP A 249 7.44 25.49 -12.87
CA ASP A 249 8.12 26.69 -12.44
C ASP A 249 9.24 26.33 -11.45
N GLU A 250 10.37 27.01 -11.53
CA GLU A 250 11.56 26.74 -10.69
C GLU A 250 12.01 25.26 -10.66
N PHE A 251 11.92 24.58 -11.82
CA PHE A 251 12.22 23.15 -11.95
C PHE A 251 13.55 22.72 -11.30
N VAL A 252 14.55 23.59 -11.29
CA VAL A 252 15.84 23.35 -10.64
C VAL A 252 15.71 23.05 -9.14
N ASN A 253 14.66 23.55 -8.49
CA ASN A 253 14.41 23.33 -7.08
C ASN A 253 13.80 21.98 -6.74
N ILE A 254 13.25 21.28 -7.72
CA ILE A 254 12.66 19.92 -7.53
C ILE A 254 13.75 18.91 -7.14
N GLY A 255 15.01 19.15 -7.58
CA GLY A 255 16.10 18.19 -7.45
C GLY A 255 16.20 17.25 -8.65
N MET A 256 17.02 16.22 -8.51
CA MET A 256 17.23 15.26 -9.61
C MET A 256 16.07 14.25 -9.63
N ILE A 257 15.31 14.20 -10.72
CA ILE A 257 14.32 13.15 -10.98
C ILE A 257 15.05 12.06 -11.78
N PRO A 258 15.16 10.82 -11.23
CA PRO A 258 15.80 9.72 -11.95
C PRO A 258 15.13 9.45 -13.29
N ASN A 259 15.91 9.26 -14.34
CA ASN A 259 15.43 8.94 -15.70
C ASN A 259 14.42 9.94 -16.28
N PHE A 260 14.46 11.20 -15.86
CA PHE A 260 13.50 12.22 -16.30
C PHE A 260 13.38 12.32 -17.83
N GLU A 261 14.51 12.26 -18.56
CA GLU A 261 14.53 12.31 -20.01
C GLU A 261 13.73 11.18 -20.67
N VAL A 262 13.75 9.99 -20.06
CA VAL A 262 12.99 8.83 -20.54
C VAL A 262 11.50 8.96 -20.17
N LEU A 263 11.20 9.54 -19.01
CA LEU A 263 9.83 9.67 -18.52
C LEU A 263 8.99 10.71 -19.27
N ILE A 264 9.64 11.66 -19.97
CA ILE A 264 8.96 12.72 -20.74
C ILE A 264 9.03 12.52 -22.26
N SER A 265 9.76 11.50 -22.74
CA SER A 265 9.87 11.16 -24.16
C SER A 265 8.73 10.24 -24.61
#